data_e9175ec4da4c2ea1a6ad695439bed82a
#
_entry.id   e9175ec4da4c2ea1a6ad695439bed82a
#
_cell.length_a   1.000
_cell.length_b   1.000
_cell.length_c   1.000
_cell.angle_alpha   90.00
_cell.angle_beta   90.00
_cell.angle_gamma   90.00
#
_symmetry.space_group_name_H-M   'P 1'
#
loop_
_entity.id
_entity.type
_entity.pdbx_description
1 polymer ?
#
loop_
_entity_poly.entity_id
_entity_poly.type
_entity_poly.pdbx_seq_one_letter_code
_entity_poly.pdbx_strand_id
1 'polypeptide(L)'
;MTAERGAGFQAYARLLDARLLRALADLKYSTPTPVQRESLEHSLGGVARDILARARTGSGKTLAYGLPVIQKILSEKQDIPRSSTAYANTRALVLVPSRELAEQATRQLSAILTYCRDVVQVANIARSVKASVQKLLLSEKPDIVVATPSRALACLQSGDLVIRDSLQSLVIDETD
;
A
#
# COMPACT_ATOMS: atom_id res chain seq x y z
N MET A 1 -10.44 -17.92 10.64
CA MET A 1 -11.78 -17.40 10.96
C MET A 1 -12.25 -16.63 9.73
N THR A 2 -13.17 -17.20 8.97
CA THR A 2 -13.79 -16.54 7.81
C THR A 2 -14.89 -15.60 8.34
N ALA A 3 -14.81 -14.32 7.96
CA ALA A 3 -15.89 -13.37 8.28
C ALA A 3 -17.18 -13.79 7.55
N GLU A 4 -18.31 -13.69 8.21
CA GLU A 4 -19.61 -14.02 7.61
C GLU A 4 -19.86 -13.20 6.35
N ARG A 5 -20.46 -13.82 5.31
CA ARG A 5 -20.84 -13.12 4.07
C ARG A 5 -21.83 -12.00 4.44
N GLY A 6 -21.41 -10.75 4.25
CA GLY A 6 -22.20 -9.56 4.60
C GLY A 6 -21.68 -8.78 5.82
N ALA A 7 -20.67 -9.28 6.54
CA ALA A 7 -20.03 -8.55 7.62
C ALA A 7 -19.29 -7.31 7.08
N GLY A 8 -19.42 -6.18 7.77
CA GLY A 8 -18.71 -4.94 7.45
C GLY A 8 -17.22 -5.04 7.80
N PHE A 9 -16.46 -3.96 7.48
CA PHE A 9 -15.04 -3.88 7.84
C PHE A 9 -14.77 -4.02 9.33
N GLN A 10 -15.74 -3.74 10.20
CA GLN A 10 -15.63 -3.96 11.64
C GLN A 10 -15.39 -5.42 12.05
N ALA A 11 -15.79 -6.38 11.22
CA ALA A 11 -15.48 -7.80 11.45
C ALA A 11 -13.97 -8.09 11.41
N TYR A 12 -13.19 -7.19 10.79
CA TYR A 12 -11.73 -7.28 10.70
C TYR A 12 -10.99 -6.50 11.80
N ALA A 13 -11.69 -6.05 12.85
CA ALA A 13 -11.09 -5.25 13.95
C ALA A 13 -9.95 -5.95 14.70
N ARG A 14 -9.84 -7.27 14.59
CA ARG A 14 -8.71 -8.04 15.14
C ARG A 14 -7.51 -8.14 14.20
N LEU A 15 -7.70 -7.80 12.93
CA LEU A 15 -6.70 -7.91 11.86
C LEU A 15 -6.24 -6.55 11.34
N LEU A 16 -7.10 -5.54 11.43
CA LEU A 16 -6.83 -4.19 10.95
C LEU A 16 -6.67 -3.21 12.11
N ASP A 17 -5.69 -2.34 11.99
CA ASP A 17 -5.47 -1.23 12.91
C ASP A 17 -6.72 -0.33 13.00
N ALA A 18 -7.05 0.12 14.21
CA ALA A 18 -8.22 0.96 14.47
C ALA A 18 -8.23 2.25 13.65
N ARG A 19 -7.05 2.80 13.32
CA ARG A 19 -6.89 3.99 12.48
C ARG A 19 -7.34 3.74 11.04
N LEU A 20 -7.08 2.54 10.49
CA LEU A 20 -7.56 2.14 9.16
C LEU A 20 -9.07 1.95 9.15
N LEU A 21 -9.63 1.30 10.17
CA LEU A 21 -11.08 1.13 10.31
C LEU A 21 -11.80 2.47 10.41
N ARG A 22 -11.22 3.43 11.14
CA ARG A 22 -11.75 4.78 11.23
C ARG A 22 -11.72 5.50 9.88
N ALA A 23 -10.60 5.41 9.15
CA ALA A 23 -10.49 6.01 7.81
C ALA A 23 -11.51 5.42 6.84
N LEU A 24 -11.72 4.10 6.85
CA LEU A 24 -12.74 3.43 6.04
C LEU A 24 -14.16 3.91 6.37
N ALA A 25 -14.47 4.09 7.66
CA ALA A 25 -15.77 4.59 8.10
C ALA A 25 -16.01 6.03 7.61
N ASP A 26 -15.02 6.93 7.72
CA ASP A 26 -15.12 8.31 7.24
C ASP A 26 -15.25 8.38 5.72
N LEU A 27 -14.61 7.47 5.00
CA LEU A 27 -14.75 7.30 3.55
C LEU A 27 -16.07 6.62 3.14
N LYS A 28 -16.92 6.26 4.12
CA LYS A 28 -18.19 5.54 3.94
C LYS A 28 -18.05 4.17 3.29
N TYR A 29 -16.92 3.54 3.47
CA TYR A 29 -16.71 2.15 3.10
C TYR A 29 -17.17 1.25 4.25
N SER A 30 -18.42 0.82 4.23
CA SER A 30 -19.01 0.00 5.30
C SER A 30 -18.72 -1.48 5.13
N THR A 31 -18.76 -1.97 3.90
CA THR A 31 -18.66 -3.41 3.59
C THR A 31 -17.57 -3.66 2.57
N PRO A 32 -16.66 -4.62 2.82
CA PRO A 32 -15.64 -4.98 1.83
C PRO A 32 -16.27 -5.63 0.60
N THR A 33 -15.75 -5.28 -0.56
CA THR A 33 -16.07 -5.99 -1.81
C THR A 33 -15.53 -7.43 -1.76
N PRO A 34 -16.00 -8.35 -2.63
CA PRO A 34 -15.50 -9.73 -2.63
C PRO A 34 -13.97 -9.82 -2.74
N VAL A 35 -13.35 -9.04 -3.64
CA VAL A 35 -11.89 -9.05 -3.82
C VAL A 35 -11.15 -8.48 -2.60
N GLN A 36 -11.72 -7.50 -1.91
CA GLN A 36 -11.14 -6.96 -0.68
C GLN A 36 -11.20 -7.97 0.46
N ARG A 37 -12.32 -8.67 0.60
CA ARG A 37 -12.52 -9.70 1.62
C ARG A 37 -11.49 -10.82 1.45
N GLU A 38 -11.43 -11.42 0.28
CA GLU A 38 -10.49 -12.50 0.00
C GLU A 38 -9.04 -12.06 0.18
N SER A 39 -8.69 -10.85 -0.30
CA SER A 39 -7.35 -10.31 -0.10
C SER A 39 -6.99 -10.14 1.37
N LEU A 40 -7.91 -9.60 2.20
CA LEU A 40 -7.68 -9.45 3.64
C LEU A 40 -7.51 -10.81 4.33
N GLU A 41 -8.37 -11.77 4.04
CA GLU A 41 -8.34 -13.11 4.64
C GLU A 41 -7.03 -13.85 4.28
N HIS A 42 -6.60 -13.76 3.03
CA HIS A 42 -5.37 -14.41 2.58
C HIS A 42 -4.10 -13.69 3.02
N SER A 43 -4.08 -12.36 3.03
CA SER A 43 -2.87 -11.58 3.38
C SER A 43 -2.63 -11.49 4.88
N LEU A 44 -3.69 -11.46 5.69
CA LEU A 44 -3.60 -11.25 7.14
C LEU A 44 -3.90 -12.52 7.95
N GLY A 45 -4.27 -13.61 7.28
CA GLY A 45 -4.60 -14.90 7.91
C GLY A 45 -3.41 -15.73 8.42
N GLY A 46 -2.20 -15.16 8.47
CA GLY A 46 -1.02 -15.77 9.09
C GLY A 46 -0.15 -16.65 8.19
N VAL A 47 -0.55 -16.93 6.95
CA VAL A 47 0.29 -17.65 5.96
C VAL A 47 0.63 -16.70 4.84
N ALA A 48 1.89 -16.31 4.73
CA ALA A 48 2.37 -15.47 3.62
C ALA A 48 2.22 -16.24 2.29
N ARG A 49 1.40 -15.70 1.38
CA ARG A 49 1.17 -16.25 0.05
C ARG A 49 1.11 -15.11 -0.96
N ASP A 50 1.58 -15.40 -2.16
CA ASP A 50 1.33 -14.52 -3.30
C ASP A 50 -0.14 -14.59 -3.69
N ILE A 51 -0.70 -13.45 -4.06
CA ILE A 51 -2.12 -13.32 -4.41
C ILE A 51 -2.22 -12.88 -5.87
N LEU A 52 -2.87 -13.69 -6.68
CA LEU A 52 -3.31 -13.31 -8.02
C LEU A 52 -4.82 -13.07 -7.98
N ALA A 53 -5.23 -11.82 -8.15
CA ALA A 53 -6.64 -11.43 -8.11
C ALA A 53 -7.11 -10.94 -9.48
N ARG A 54 -8.14 -11.58 -10.04
CA ARG A 54 -8.83 -11.10 -11.24
C ARG A 54 -10.14 -10.42 -10.84
N ALA A 55 -10.21 -9.12 -11.05
CA ALA A 55 -11.40 -8.33 -10.73
C ALA A 55 -11.59 -7.18 -11.72
N ARG A 56 -12.85 -6.81 -11.99
CA ARG A 56 -13.18 -5.71 -12.92
C ARG A 56 -12.63 -4.38 -12.41
N THR A 57 -12.40 -3.43 -13.32
CA THR A 57 -12.13 -2.04 -12.97
C THR A 57 -13.27 -1.49 -12.11
N GLY A 58 -12.94 -0.73 -11.07
CA GLY A 58 -13.95 -0.22 -10.12
C GLY A 58 -14.40 -1.20 -9.03
N SER A 59 -13.88 -2.43 -8.98
CA SER A 59 -14.21 -3.43 -7.94
C SER A 59 -13.56 -3.18 -6.58
N GLY A 60 -12.71 -2.14 -6.47
CA GLY A 60 -11.98 -1.81 -5.23
C GLY A 60 -10.64 -2.51 -5.08
N LYS A 61 -9.97 -2.90 -6.17
CA LYS A 61 -8.64 -3.53 -6.16
C LYS A 61 -7.60 -2.76 -5.34
N THR A 62 -7.57 -1.43 -5.47
CA THR A 62 -6.61 -0.59 -4.73
C THR A 62 -6.72 -0.76 -3.23
N LEU A 63 -7.93 -0.85 -2.69
CA LEU A 63 -8.15 -1.17 -1.27
C LEU A 63 -7.83 -2.63 -0.95
N ALA A 64 -8.06 -3.54 -1.89
CA ALA A 64 -7.78 -4.95 -1.68
C ALA A 64 -6.30 -5.23 -1.43
N TYR A 65 -5.39 -4.55 -2.14
CA TYR A 65 -3.96 -4.66 -1.85
C TYR A 65 -3.47 -3.60 -0.85
N GLY A 66 -4.05 -2.42 -0.84
CA GLY A 66 -3.60 -1.30 0.00
C GLY A 66 -3.78 -1.57 1.49
N LEU A 67 -4.93 -2.10 1.90
CA LEU A 67 -5.20 -2.39 3.31
C LEU A 67 -4.22 -3.39 3.92
N PRO A 68 -3.99 -4.58 3.33
CA PRO A 68 -3.04 -5.53 3.91
C PRO A 68 -1.59 -5.02 3.85
N VAL A 69 -1.19 -4.31 2.80
CA VAL A 69 0.14 -3.71 2.71
C VAL A 69 0.36 -2.68 3.82
N ILE A 70 -0.58 -1.75 4.00
CA ILE A 70 -0.49 -0.74 5.06
C ILE A 70 -0.52 -1.38 6.44
N GLN A 71 -1.39 -2.38 6.65
CA GLN A 71 -1.47 -3.10 7.93
C GLN A 71 -0.15 -3.78 8.29
N LYS A 72 0.49 -4.43 7.31
CA LYS A 72 1.79 -5.08 7.51
C LYS A 72 2.87 -4.07 7.93
N ILE A 73 2.92 -2.92 7.24
CA ILE A 73 3.87 -1.84 7.57
C ILE A 73 3.59 -1.28 8.97
N LEU A 74 2.33 -1.04 9.32
CA LEU A 74 1.96 -0.56 10.65
C LEU A 74 2.38 -1.54 11.74
N SER A 75 2.12 -2.83 11.56
CA SER A 75 2.48 -3.88 12.51
C SER A 75 3.99 -3.95 12.72
N GLU A 76 4.78 -3.92 11.65
CA GLU A 76 6.23 -3.96 11.75
C GLU A 76 6.82 -2.73 12.46
N LYS A 77 6.30 -1.55 12.13
CA LYS A 77 6.80 -0.30 12.73
C LYS A 77 6.48 -0.13 14.21
N GLN A 78 5.55 -0.91 14.76
CA GLN A 78 5.27 -0.91 16.21
C GLN A 78 6.49 -1.33 17.03
N ASP A 79 7.29 -2.25 16.50
CA ASP A 79 8.46 -2.82 17.20
C ASP A 79 9.77 -2.09 16.85
N ILE A 80 9.73 -1.12 15.94
CA ILE A 80 10.92 -0.37 15.49
C ILE A 80 10.92 1.02 16.13
N PRO A 81 11.96 1.40 16.91
CA PRO A 81 12.09 2.75 17.41
C PRO A 81 12.12 3.78 16.27
N ARG A 82 11.41 4.91 16.44
CA ARG A 82 11.38 5.99 15.42
C ARG A 82 12.76 6.57 15.13
N SER A 83 13.71 6.49 16.05
CA SER A 83 15.09 6.91 15.89
C SER A 83 15.96 5.93 15.11
N SER A 84 15.47 4.71 14.87
CA SER A 84 16.20 3.69 14.13
C SER A 84 16.24 4.01 12.63
N THR A 85 17.39 3.77 12.00
CA THR A 85 17.50 3.86 10.54
C THR A 85 16.61 2.87 9.79
N ALA A 86 16.20 1.78 10.46
CA ALA A 86 15.26 0.80 9.91
C ALA A 86 13.81 1.31 9.88
N TYR A 87 13.50 2.40 10.62
CA TYR A 87 12.15 2.96 10.66
C TYR A 87 11.74 3.58 9.31
N ALA A 88 12.64 4.31 8.67
CA ALA A 88 12.44 4.95 7.36
C ALA A 88 13.04 4.07 6.25
N ASN A 89 12.23 3.18 5.69
CA ASN A 89 12.60 2.30 4.58
C ASN A 89 11.40 2.08 3.66
N THR A 90 11.67 1.95 2.35
CA THR A 90 10.63 1.58 1.39
C THR A 90 10.33 0.09 1.50
N ARG A 91 9.11 -0.23 1.94
CA ARG A 91 8.63 -1.60 2.20
C ARG A 91 7.68 -2.12 1.15
N ALA A 92 7.06 -1.23 0.41
CA ALA A 92 6.14 -1.62 -0.64
C ALA A 92 6.39 -0.85 -1.94
N LEU A 93 6.34 -1.56 -3.07
CA LEU A 93 6.37 -1.01 -4.40
C LEU A 93 5.08 -1.39 -5.13
N VAL A 94 4.35 -0.38 -5.60
CA VAL A 94 3.11 -0.55 -6.37
C VAL A 94 3.39 -0.12 -7.80
N LEU A 95 3.34 -1.06 -8.73
CA LEU A 95 3.52 -0.85 -10.15
C LEU A 95 2.16 -0.75 -10.84
N VAL A 96 1.97 0.31 -11.60
CA VAL A 96 0.76 0.57 -12.41
C VAL A 96 1.15 1.00 -13.82
N PRO A 97 0.34 0.71 -14.85
CA PRO A 97 0.75 0.93 -16.23
C PRO A 97 0.81 2.40 -16.64
N SER A 98 0.08 3.30 -15.99
CA SER A 98 0.04 4.71 -16.36
C SER A 98 0.22 5.69 -15.21
N ARG A 99 0.55 6.95 -15.55
CA ARG A 99 0.67 8.04 -14.55
C ARG A 99 -0.66 8.36 -13.89
N GLU A 100 -1.74 8.30 -14.66
CA GLU A 100 -3.11 8.55 -14.21
C GLU A 100 -3.53 7.51 -13.16
N LEU A 101 -3.24 6.23 -13.42
CA LEU A 101 -3.49 5.16 -12.46
C LEU A 101 -2.60 5.26 -11.23
N ALA A 102 -1.34 5.69 -11.37
CA ALA A 102 -0.47 5.98 -10.23
C ALA A 102 -1.03 7.09 -9.35
N GLU A 103 -1.56 8.15 -9.96
CA GLU A 103 -2.20 9.24 -9.22
C GLU A 103 -3.47 8.77 -8.49
N GLN A 104 -4.29 7.97 -9.16
CA GLN A 104 -5.50 7.39 -8.56
C GLN A 104 -5.16 6.47 -7.39
N ALA A 105 -4.23 5.54 -7.56
CA ALA A 105 -3.78 4.64 -6.51
C ALA A 105 -3.21 5.42 -5.31
N THR A 106 -2.35 6.41 -5.58
CA THR A 106 -1.76 7.25 -4.52
C THR A 106 -2.83 8.01 -3.75
N ARG A 107 -3.83 8.59 -4.42
CA ARG A 107 -4.95 9.28 -3.75
C ARG A 107 -5.74 8.34 -2.85
N GLN A 108 -6.05 7.14 -3.32
CA GLN A 108 -6.79 6.15 -2.52
C GLN A 108 -5.98 5.68 -1.31
N LEU A 109 -4.69 5.35 -1.49
CA LEU A 109 -3.81 4.98 -0.38
C LEU A 109 -3.68 6.11 0.64
N SER A 110 -3.48 7.37 0.17
CA SER A 110 -3.40 8.54 1.04
C SER A 110 -4.68 8.80 1.83
N ALA A 111 -5.84 8.49 1.27
CA ALA A 111 -7.12 8.64 1.96
C ALA A 111 -7.26 7.63 3.11
N ILE A 112 -6.80 6.38 2.91
CA ILE A 112 -6.80 5.37 3.99
C ILE A 112 -5.80 5.73 5.09
N LEU A 113 -4.68 6.37 4.72
CA LEU A 113 -3.62 6.78 5.65
C LEU A 113 -3.97 8.02 6.48
N THR A 114 -5.19 8.57 6.39
CA THR A 114 -5.57 9.85 7.04
C THR A 114 -5.20 9.90 8.52
N TYR A 115 -5.34 8.81 9.25
CA TYR A 115 -5.05 8.73 10.69
C TYR A 115 -3.70 8.08 11.06
N CYS A 116 -2.86 7.79 10.06
CA CYS A 116 -1.54 7.19 10.29
C CYS A 116 -0.45 7.74 9.35
N ARG A 117 -0.63 8.94 8.81
CA ARG A 117 0.34 9.62 7.93
C ARG A 117 1.67 9.94 8.61
N ASP A 118 1.67 10.02 9.94
CA ASP A 118 2.87 10.20 10.76
C ASP A 118 3.70 8.90 10.88
N VAL A 119 3.11 7.76 10.52
CA VAL A 119 3.76 6.44 10.61
C VAL A 119 4.07 5.87 9.23
N VAL A 120 3.11 5.94 8.30
CA VAL A 120 3.23 5.37 6.94
C VAL A 120 3.12 6.48 5.90
N GLN A 121 4.13 6.58 5.04
CA GLN A 121 4.21 7.55 3.96
C GLN A 121 4.09 6.87 2.61
N VAL A 122 3.38 7.51 1.68
CA VAL A 122 3.26 7.09 0.28
C VAL A 122 3.79 8.16 -0.65
N ALA A 123 4.61 7.76 -1.61
CA ALA A 123 5.14 8.64 -2.65
C ALA A 123 4.79 8.13 -4.05
N ASN A 124 4.40 9.05 -4.93
CA ASN A 124 4.18 8.79 -6.35
C ASN A 124 5.36 9.32 -7.17
N ILE A 125 6.14 8.43 -7.74
CA ILE A 125 7.27 8.75 -8.60
C ILE A 125 6.96 8.63 -10.10
N ALA A 126 5.72 8.27 -10.47
CA ALA A 126 5.28 8.24 -11.86
C ALA A 126 5.07 9.66 -12.44
N ARG A 127 4.94 10.67 -11.59
CA ARG A 127 4.75 12.07 -12.01
C ARG A 127 5.95 12.60 -12.79
N SER A 128 5.67 13.47 -13.77
CA SER A 128 6.70 14.26 -14.45
C SER A 128 7.15 15.40 -13.56
N VAL A 129 8.15 15.15 -12.73
CA VAL A 129 8.81 16.16 -11.90
C VAL A 129 10.29 16.22 -12.25
N LYS A 130 10.96 17.33 -11.90
CA LYS A 130 12.42 17.44 -12.05
C LYS A 130 13.11 16.31 -11.29
N ALA A 131 14.22 15.80 -11.86
CA ALA A 131 14.97 14.71 -11.23
C ALA A 131 15.40 15.02 -9.79
N SER A 132 15.76 16.28 -9.49
CA SER A 132 16.10 16.73 -8.13
C SER A 132 14.94 16.59 -7.14
N VAL A 133 13.71 16.90 -7.55
CA VAL A 133 12.51 16.75 -6.72
C VAL A 133 12.21 15.26 -6.47
N GLN A 134 12.35 14.45 -7.52
CA GLN A 134 12.16 13.00 -7.37
C GLN A 134 13.18 12.38 -6.42
N LYS A 135 14.45 12.77 -6.57
CA LYS A 135 15.52 12.31 -5.69
C LYS A 135 15.27 12.72 -4.24
N LEU A 136 14.81 13.94 -4.00
CA LEU A 136 14.42 14.41 -2.67
C LEU A 136 13.31 13.56 -2.08
N LEU A 137 12.24 13.31 -2.84
CA LEU A 137 11.13 12.45 -2.39
C LEU A 137 11.59 11.04 -1.99
N LEU A 138 12.50 10.44 -2.76
CA LEU A 138 13.01 9.10 -2.48
C LEU A 138 14.03 9.09 -1.35
N SER A 139 14.77 10.20 -1.12
CA SER A 139 15.72 10.30 -0.01
C SER A 139 15.04 10.28 1.36
N GLU A 140 13.75 10.64 1.44
CA GLU A 140 12.92 10.51 2.64
C GLU A 140 12.50 9.06 2.94
N LYS A 141 12.81 8.13 2.03
CA LYS A 141 12.51 6.70 2.13
C LYS A 141 11.03 6.42 2.47
N PRO A 142 10.09 6.85 1.63
CA PRO A 142 8.68 6.61 1.85
C PRO A 142 8.40 5.11 1.92
N ASP A 143 7.49 4.69 2.79
CA ASP A 143 7.17 3.28 3.02
C ASP A 143 6.57 2.61 1.79
N ILE A 144 5.75 3.34 1.06
CA ILE A 144 5.07 2.87 -0.16
C ILE A 144 5.46 3.77 -1.32
N VAL A 145 6.00 3.18 -2.37
CA VAL A 145 6.30 3.87 -3.63
C VAL A 145 5.34 3.39 -4.70
N VAL A 146 4.64 4.33 -5.34
CA VAL A 146 3.78 4.07 -6.50
C VAL A 146 4.48 4.56 -7.76
N ALA A 147 4.62 3.71 -8.76
CA ALA A 147 5.39 3.99 -9.97
C ALA A 147 4.82 3.30 -11.22
N THR A 148 5.19 3.81 -12.38
CA THR A 148 5.16 2.98 -13.60
C THR A 148 6.39 2.08 -13.66
N PRO A 149 6.34 0.91 -14.32
CA PRO A 149 7.48 0.00 -14.42
C PRO A 149 8.75 0.66 -14.94
N SER A 150 8.65 1.47 -15.97
CA SER A 150 9.78 2.18 -16.55
C SER A 150 10.42 3.19 -15.57
N ARG A 151 9.58 3.87 -14.78
CA ARG A 151 10.08 4.84 -13.81
C ARG A 151 10.72 4.16 -12.61
N ALA A 152 10.10 3.08 -12.10
CA ALA A 152 10.70 2.28 -11.04
C ALA A 152 12.07 1.74 -11.45
N LEU A 153 12.17 1.18 -12.66
CA LEU A 153 13.43 0.65 -13.19
C LEU A 153 14.51 1.74 -13.27
N ALA A 154 14.18 2.91 -13.80
CA ALA A 154 15.13 4.03 -13.89
C ALA A 154 15.65 4.45 -12.51
N CYS A 155 14.78 4.54 -11.49
CA CYS A 155 15.18 4.91 -10.13
C CYS A 155 15.99 3.82 -9.43
N LEU A 156 15.74 2.55 -9.72
CA LEU A 156 16.54 1.43 -9.22
C LEU A 156 17.94 1.44 -9.85
N GLN A 157 18.02 1.68 -11.15
CA GLN A 157 19.31 1.73 -11.88
C GLN A 157 20.16 2.94 -11.48
N SER A 158 19.53 4.08 -11.20
CA SER A 158 20.26 5.28 -10.71
C SER A 158 20.66 5.18 -9.23
N GLY A 159 20.14 4.20 -8.48
CA GLY A 159 20.35 4.09 -7.05
C GLY A 159 19.52 5.06 -6.21
N ASP A 160 18.60 5.83 -6.81
CA ASP A 160 17.73 6.74 -6.07
C ASP A 160 16.64 5.98 -5.28
N LEU A 161 16.20 4.83 -5.79
CA LEU A 161 15.29 3.89 -5.09
C LEU A 161 16.08 2.67 -4.62
N VAL A 162 16.20 2.53 -3.30
CA VAL A 162 16.91 1.41 -2.67
C VAL A 162 15.89 0.56 -1.92
N ILE A 163 15.63 -0.66 -2.41
CA ILE A 163 14.61 -1.57 -1.87
C ILE A 163 15.12 -2.99 -1.61
N ARG A 164 16.41 -3.26 -1.91
CA ARG A 164 16.98 -4.61 -1.91
C ARG A 164 16.72 -5.39 -0.62
N ASP A 165 16.92 -4.74 0.52
CA ASP A 165 16.87 -5.39 1.83
C ASP A 165 15.61 -5.01 2.63
N SER A 166 14.75 -4.14 2.06
CA SER A 166 13.59 -3.60 2.78
C SER A 166 12.24 -3.91 2.14
N LEU A 167 12.22 -4.31 0.86
CA LEU A 167 10.96 -4.58 0.16
C LEU A 167 10.28 -5.84 0.70
N GLN A 168 9.03 -5.67 1.13
CA GLN A 168 8.22 -6.76 1.68
C GLN A 168 7.00 -7.06 0.82
N SER A 169 6.56 -6.08 0.05
CA SER A 169 5.37 -6.22 -0.79
C SER A 169 5.63 -5.62 -2.17
N LEU A 170 5.43 -6.42 -3.21
CA LEU A 170 5.37 -5.96 -4.58
C LEU A 170 3.93 -6.13 -5.07
N VAL A 171 3.34 -5.04 -5.53
CA VAL A 171 2.01 -5.03 -6.14
C VAL A 171 2.16 -4.68 -7.61
N ILE A 172 1.53 -5.45 -8.48
CA ILE A 172 1.46 -5.18 -9.92
C ILE A 172 -0.03 -5.09 -10.27
N ASP A 173 -0.52 -3.88 -10.51
CA ASP A 173 -1.93 -3.61 -10.78
C ASP A 173 -2.16 -3.42 -12.28
N GLU A 174 -3.34 -3.86 -12.76
CA GLU A 174 -3.72 -3.81 -14.19
C GLU A 174 -2.71 -4.56 -15.09
N THR A 175 -2.37 -5.78 -14.70
CA THR A 175 -1.62 -6.72 -15.55
C THR A 175 -2.58 -7.47 -16.44
N ASP A 176 -2.57 -7.20 -17.72
CA ASP A 176 -3.27 -7.98 -18.74
C ASP A 176 -2.46 -9.21 -19.15
#